data_f36b11472bd01a054095d52a696c0681
#
_entry.id   f36b11472bd01a054095d52a696c0681
#
_cell.length_a   1.000
_cell.length_b   1.000
_cell.length_c   1.000
_cell.angle_alpha   90.00
_cell.angle_beta   90.00
_cell.angle_gamma   90.00
#
_symmetry.space_group_name_H-M   'P 1'
#
loop_
_entity.id
_entity.type
_entity.pdbx_description
1 polymer ?
#
loop_
_entity_poly.entity_id
_entity_poly.type
_entity_poly.pdbx_seq_one_letter_code
_entity_poly.pdbx_strand_id
1 'polypeptide(L)'
;MNTQELNFPSWLFFDIGSTLVDETKVYEGRLKYIAEKSGLSYKEVCASALELFKQNKKGDKELMKRLGLPIPEWKRADEVLYPDAKSVIQKLSWKTGGKYKIGIIANQNPGSKERLESFGILEYIDLIVASAEEGCAKPDSKIFEIALSRAGVQASDSVMIGDRIDNDIIPANEIGMKTVWVKQGYGKYWSFQATRKVERRRRPFLKWTTCPDC
;
A
#
# COMPACT_ATOMS: atom_id res chain seq x y z
N MET A 1 28.10 -25.60 -16.13
CA MET A 1 27.19 -25.30 -15.01
C MET A 1 26.75 -23.85 -15.18
N ASN A 2 25.51 -23.64 -15.63
CA ASN A 2 24.96 -22.28 -15.78
C ASN A 2 24.65 -21.74 -14.41
N THR A 3 25.51 -20.91 -13.85
CA THR A 3 25.17 -20.01 -12.74
C THR A 3 24.16 -19.03 -13.30
N GLN A 4 22.85 -19.30 -13.11
CA GLN A 4 21.86 -18.24 -13.22
C GLN A 4 22.26 -17.21 -12.16
N GLU A 5 22.85 -16.10 -12.59
CA GLU A 5 22.99 -14.92 -11.75
C GLU A 5 21.58 -14.58 -11.23
N LEU A 6 21.40 -14.68 -9.92
CA LEU A 6 20.19 -14.25 -9.26
C LEU A 6 20.08 -12.74 -9.52
N ASN A 7 19.29 -12.38 -10.53
CA ASN A 7 19.08 -10.98 -10.90
C ASN A 7 18.25 -10.33 -9.78
N PHE A 8 18.96 -9.68 -8.85
CA PHE A 8 18.33 -8.95 -7.77
C PHE A 8 17.61 -7.71 -8.36
N PRO A 9 16.43 -7.37 -7.88
CA PRO A 9 15.75 -6.15 -8.32
C PRO A 9 16.63 -4.94 -8.04
N SER A 10 16.60 -3.96 -8.93
CA SER A 10 17.32 -2.69 -8.76
C SER A 10 16.46 -1.63 -8.06
N TRP A 11 15.13 -1.76 -8.16
CA TRP A 11 14.16 -0.85 -7.58
C TRP A 11 13.15 -1.56 -6.66
N LEU A 12 12.87 -0.90 -5.53
CA LEU A 12 11.77 -1.25 -4.63
C LEU A 12 10.76 -0.11 -4.62
N PHE A 13 9.54 -0.38 -5.06
CA PHE A 13 8.44 0.57 -5.03
C PHE A 13 7.51 0.25 -3.87
N PHE A 14 7.23 1.24 -3.04
CA PHE A 14 6.35 1.11 -1.89
C PHE A 14 5.04 1.85 -2.11
N ASP A 15 3.93 1.28 -1.64
CA ASP A 15 2.76 2.05 -1.29
C ASP A 15 3.00 2.82 0.02
N ILE A 16 2.16 3.80 0.35
CA ILE A 16 2.31 4.61 1.57
C ILE A 16 1.35 4.11 2.67
N GLY A 17 0.05 4.22 2.42
CA GLY A 17 -0.98 3.94 3.43
C GLY A 17 -1.05 2.46 3.81
N SER A 18 -1.10 2.16 5.11
CA SER A 18 -1.10 0.79 5.63
C SER A 18 0.09 -0.09 5.16
N THR A 19 1.09 0.51 4.51
CA THR A 19 2.37 -0.12 4.11
C THR A 19 3.55 0.49 4.86
N LEU A 20 3.75 1.79 4.75
CA LEU A 20 4.76 2.56 5.49
C LEU A 20 4.13 3.35 6.64
N VAL A 21 2.90 3.77 6.45
CA VAL A 21 2.15 4.64 7.38
C VAL A 21 1.01 3.85 8.00
N ASP A 22 0.96 3.86 9.33
CA ASP A 22 -0.16 3.34 10.11
C ASP A 22 -1.30 4.36 10.11
N GLU A 23 -2.40 3.98 9.49
CA GLU A 23 -3.63 4.75 9.35
C GLU A 23 -4.73 4.28 10.33
N THR A 24 -4.38 3.43 11.31
CA THR A 24 -5.36 2.80 12.21
C THR A 24 -6.21 3.84 12.93
N LYS A 25 -5.61 4.90 13.49
CA LYS A 25 -6.34 5.97 14.19
C LYS A 25 -7.31 6.71 13.27
N VAL A 26 -6.94 6.93 12.02
CA VAL A 26 -7.83 7.59 11.04
C VAL A 26 -9.06 6.73 10.77
N TYR A 27 -8.85 5.41 10.55
CA TYR A 27 -9.95 4.46 10.38
C TYR A 27 -10.82 4.38 11.64
N GLU A 28 -10.25 4.30 12.83
CA GLU A 28 -10.99 4.32 14.09
C GLU A 28 -11.87 5.57 14.22
N GLY A 29 -11.33 6.75 13.90
CA GLY A 29 -12.08 8.00 13.90
C GLY A 29 -13.27 7.96 12.95
N ARG A 30 -13.09 7.41 11.74
CA ARG A 30 -14.17 7.23 10.77
C ARG A 30 -15.23 6.23 11.24
N LEU A 31 -14.84 5.11 11.84
CA LEU A 31 -15.79 4.12 12.37
C LEU A 31 -16.58 4.68 13.58
N LYS A 32 -15.94 5.49 14.43
CA LYS A 32 -16.64 6.24 15.50
C LYS A 32 -17.66 7.24 14.94
N TYR A 33 -17.27 7.99 13.90
CA TYR A 33 -18.18 8.90 13.19
C TYR A 33 -19.39 8.15 12.62
N ILE A 34 -19.19 6.98 11.99
CA ILE A 34 -20.29 6.16 11.47
C ILE A 34 -21.22 5.73 12.61
N ALA A 35 -20.69 5.27 13.73
CA ALA A 35 -21.48 4.86 14.89
C ALA A 35 -22.34 6.01 15.42
N GLU A 36 -21.73 7.19 15.60
CA GLU A 36 -22.42 8.40 16.06
C GLU A 36 -23.57 8.82 15.13
N LYS A 37 -23.36 8.80 13.82
CA LYS A 37 -24.34 9.27 12.85
C LYS A 37 -25.41 8.25 12.50
N SER A 38 -25.14 6.95 12.64
CA SER A 38 -26.09 5.89 12.32
C SER A 38 -26.92 5.41 13.51
N GLY A 39 -26.52 5.74 14.74
CA GLY A 39 -27.12 5.20 15.95
C GLY A 39 -26.73 3.73 16.24
N LEU A 40 -25.88 3.13 15.43
CA LEU A 40 -25.32 1.80 15.69
C LEU A 40 -24.25 1.84 16.76
N SER A 41 -24.07 0.78 17.51
CA SER A 41 -22.93 0.67 18.42
C SER A 41 -21.61 0.62 17.65
N TYR A 42 -20.54 1.14 18.23
CA TYR A 42 -19.20 1.08 17.64
C TYR A 42 -18.77 -0.37 17.31
N LYS A 43 -19.16 -1.32 18.14
CA LYS A 43 -18.89 -2.75 17.95
C LYS A 43 -19.56 -3.30 16.66
N GLU A 44 -20.82 -2.94 16.41
CA GLU A 44 -21.55 -3.34 15.20
C GLU A 44 -20.92 -2.72 13.94
N VAL A 45 -20.54 -1.45 14.02
CA VAL A 45 -19.87 -0.75 12.91
C VAL A 45 -18.52 -1.41 12.59
N CYS A 46 -17.71 -1.70 13.61
CA CYS A 46 -16.43 -2.38 13.43
C CYS A 46 -16.60 -3.78 12.81
N ALA A 47 -17.57 -4.57 13.29
CA ALA A 47 -17.86 -5.88 12.73
C ALA A 47 -18.28 -5.80 11.25
N SER A 48 -19.19 -4.87 10.93
CA SER A 48 -19.65 -4.66 9.55
C SER A 48 -18.52 -4.18 8.63
N ALA A 49 -17.66 -3.27 9.10
CA ALA A 49 -16.50 -2.81 8.34
C ALA A 49 -15.52 -3.95 8.09
N LEU A 50 -15.26 -4.79 9.10
CA LEU A 50 -14.37 -5.94 8.98
C LEU A 50 -14.84 -6.94 7.91
N GLU A 51 -16.13 -7.25 7.88
CA GLU A 51 -16.68 -8.14 6.85
C GLU A 51 -16.54 -7.56 5.44
N LEU A 52 -16.59 -6.25 5.30
CA LEU A 52 -16.34 -5.59 4.03
C LEU A 52 -14.86 -5.62 3.63
N PHE A 53 -13.94 -5.43 4.58
CA PHE A 53 -12.52 -5.59 4.32
C PHE A 53 -12.17 -7.01 3.89
N LYS A 54 -12.76 -8.04 4.50
CA LYS A 54 -12.61 -9.45 4.08
C LYS A 54 -13.11 -9.70 2.65
N GLN A 55 -14.03 -8.87 2.15
CA GLN A 55 -14.53 -8.89 0.77
C GLN A 55 -13.71 -8.00 -0.18
N ASN A 56 -12.54 -7.53 0.23
CA ASN A 56 -11.68 -6.61 -0.53
C ASN A 56 -12.36 -5.26 -0.84
N LYS A 57 -13.21 -4.77 0.06
CA LYS A 57 -13.86 -3.46 -0.02
C LYS A 57 -13.29 -2.53 1.03
N LYS A 58 -13.28 -1.23 0.77
CA LYS A 58 -12.94 -0.21 1.80
C LYS A 58 -14.10 -0.10 2.78
N GLY A 59 -13.99 -0.81 3.92
CA GLY A 59 -15.08 -1.00 4.85
C GLY A 59 -15.70 0.30 5.36
N ASP A 60 -14.88 1.29 5.71
CA ASP A 60 -15.32 2.62 6.14
C ASP A 60 -16.14 3.35 5.07
N LYS A 61 -15.58 3.46 3.85
CA LYS A 61 -16.22 4.14 2.74
C LYS A 61 -17.51 3.45 2.27
N GLU A 62 -17.47 2.12 2.20
CA GLU A 62 -18.63 1.34 1.78
C GLU A 62 -19.79 1.44 2.78
N LEU A 63 -19.49 1.43 4.10
CA LEU A 63 -20.51 1.65 5.13
C LEU A 63 -21.12 3.05 5.05
N MET A 64 -20.28 4.09 4.94
CA MET A 64 -20.77 5.45 4.78
C MET A 64 -21.69 5.58 3.56
N LYS A 65 -21.29 4.99 2.43
CA LYS A 65 -22.10 4.97 1.21
C LYS A 65 -23.47 4.29 1.42
N ARG A 66 -23.50 3.12 2.09
CA ARG A 66 -24.75 2.38 2.36
C ARG A 66 -25.68 3.14 3.30
N LEU A 67 -25.12 3.90 4.23
CA LEU A 67 -25.86 4.67 5.22
C LEU A 67 -26.20 6.09 4.74
N GLY A 68 -25.82 6.47 3.52
CA GLY A 68 -26.03 7.82 3.00
C GLY A 68 -25.22 8.90 3.75
N LEU A 69 -24.14 8.53 4.42
CA LEU A 69 -23.32 9.45 5.19
C LEU A 69 -22.22 10.09 4.32
N PRO A 70 -21.95 11.39 4.49
CA PRO A 70 -20.82 12.02 3.82
C PRO A 70 -19.50 11.44 4.33
N ILE A 71 -18.50 11.37 3.44
CA ILE A 71 -17.16 10.90 3.81
C ILE A 71 -16.41 12.08 4.43
N PRO A 72 -16.05 12.03 5.73
CA PRO A 72 -15.30 13.10 6.37
C PRO A 72 -13.89 13.20 5.79
N GLU A 73 -13.29 14.37 5.94
CA GLU A 73 -11.92 14.62 5.55
C GLU A 73 -10.97 13.61 6.20
N TRP A 74 -9.92 13.27 5.47
CA TRP A 74 -8.88 12.36 5.96
C TRP A 74 -7.95 13.09 6.94
N LYS A 75 -7.97 12.70 8.20
CA LYS A 75 -7.19 13.34 9.26
C LYS A 75 -5.72 12.90 9.24
N ARG A 76 -4.91 13.57 8.44
CA ARG A 76 -3.47 13.27 8.33
C ARG A 76 -2.70 13.39 9.66
N ALA A 77 -3.17 14.20 10.60
CA ALA A 77 -2.56 14.35 11.92
C ALA A 77 -2.64 13.07 12.78
N ASP A 78 -3.54 12.15 12.43
CA ASP A 78 -3.69 10.85 13.11
C ASP A 78 -2.85 9.73 12.47
N GLU A 79 -2.07 10.04 11.43
CA GLU A 79 -1.16 9.11 10.77
C GLU A 79 0.20 9.10 11.46
N VAL A 80 0.81 7.91 11.56
CA VAL A 80 2.19 7.75 12.04
C VAL A 80 2.92 6.73 11.17
N LEU A 81 4.24 6.78 11.10
CA LEU A 81 4.99 5.67 10.48
C LEU A 81 4.83 4.40 11.31
N TYR A 82 4.80 3.24 10.63
CA TYR A 82 5.06 1.99 11.34
C TYR A 82 6.45 2.03 11.98
N PRO A 83 6.64 1.42 13.17
CA PRO A 83 7.87 1.56 13.96
C PRO A 83 9.16 1.18 13.21
N ASP A 84 9.06 0.22 12.29
CA ASP A 84 10.17 -0.29 11.50
C ASP A 84 10.33 0.39 10.12
N ALA A 85 9.34 1.13 9.64
CA ALA A 85 9.31 1.65 8.27
C ALA A 85 10.54 2.52 7.92
N LYS A 86 10.89 3.48 8.78
CA LYS A 86 12.05 4.35 8.54
C LYS A 86 13.34 3.54 8.51
N SER A 87 13.57 2.67 9.48
CA SER A 87 14.79 1.89 9.58
C SER A 87 14.94 0.90 8.42
N VAL A 88 13.83 0.32 7.94
CA VAL A 88 13.83 -0.58 6.79
C VAL A 88 14.17 0.17 5.51
N ILE A 89 13.50 1.30 5.22
CA ILE A 89 13.79 2.11 4.04
C ILE A 89 15.25 2.58 4.05
N GLN A 90 15.75 3.07 5.19
CA GLN A 90 17.13 3.49 5.36
C GLN A 90 18.12 2.37 5.05
N LYS A 91 17.89 1.16 5.57
CA LYS A 91 18.77 0.01 5.32
C LYS A 91 18.75 -0.46 3.87
N LEU A 92 17.63 -0.31 3.18
CA LEU A 92 17.46 -0.75 1.80
C LEU A 92 18.00 0.27 0.80
N SER A 93 17.92 1.56 1.10
CA SER A 93 18.29 2.65 0.19
C SER A 93 19.80 2.67 -0.11
N TRP A 94 20.14 2.75 -1.39
CA TRP A 94 21.52 2.90 -1.86
C TRP A 94 22.20 4.18 -1.33
N LYS A 95 21.43 5.20 -1.02
CA LYS A 95 21.91 6.49 -0.45
C LYS A 95 22.56 6.34 0.92
N THR A 96 22.28 5.24 1.59
CA THR A 96 22.80 4.93 2.93
C THR A 96 23.58 3.61 2.98
N GLY A 97 24.07 3.17 1.82
CA GLY A 97 24.87 1.93 1.70
C GLY A 97 24.05 0.67 1.44
N GLY A 98 22.73 0.78 1.28
CA GLY A 98 21.88 -0.32 0.81
C GLY A 98 22.07 -0.60 -0.68
N LYS A 99 21.28 -1.51 -1.22
CA LYS A 99 21.45 -2.00 -2.61
C LYS A 99 20.42 -1.47 -3.59
N TYR A 100 19.35 -0.83 -3.11
CA TYR A 100 18.16 -0.57 -3.91
C TYR A 100 17.90 0.93 -4.07
N LYS A 101 17.40 1.32 -5.24
CA LYS A 101 16.70 2.58 -5.39
C LYS A 101 15.27 2.42 -4.85
N ILE A 102 14.77 3.44 -4.18
CA ILE A 102 13.48 3.42 -3.51
C ILE A 102 12.52 4.35 -4.24
N GLY A 103 11.39 3.79 -4.68
CA GLY A 103 10.31 4.54 -5.29
C GLY A 103 9.03 4.46 -4.47
N ILE A 104 8.12 5.38 -4.72
CA ILE A 104 6.75 5.37 -4.23
C ILE A 104 5.79 5.25 -5.40
N ILE A 105 4.80 4.35 -5.32
CA ILE A 105 3.63 4.29 -6.19
C ILE A 105 2.39 4.28 -5.31
N ALA A 106 1.67 5.40 -5.21
CA ALA A 106 0.62 5.54 -4.22
C ALA A 106 -0.63 6.26 -4.75
N ASN A 107 -1.81 5.82 -4.28
CA ASN A 107 -3.07 6.54 -4.49
C ASN A 107 -3.24 7.60 -3.41
N GLN A 108 -2.81 8.82 -3.68
CA GLN A 108 -2.75 9.91 -2.70
C GLN A 108 -3.41 11.18 -3.23
N ASN A 109 -3.88 12.01 -2.29
CA ASN A 109 -4.18 13.42 -2.55
C ASN A 109 -2.87 14.20 -2.78
N PRO A 110 -2.91 15.41 -3.37
CA PRO A 110 -1.72 16.24 -3.55
C PRO A 110 -0.92 16.43 -2.25
N GLY A 111 0.40 16.60 -2.37
CA GLY A 111 1.29 16.79 -1.22
C GLY A 111 1.93 15.49 -0.72
N SER A 112 2.15 14.52 -1.60
CA SER A 112 2.84 13.27 -1.25
C SER A 112 4.28 13.50 -0.80
N LYS A 113 4.98 14.46 -1.41
CA LYS A 113 6.36 14.80 -1.07
C LYS A 113 6.46 15.37 0.34
N GLU A 114 5.65 16.38 0.65
CA GLU A 114 5.59 17.04 1.96
C GLU A 114 5.19 16.04 3.06
N ARG A 115 4.31 15.10 2.74
CA ARG A 115 3.93 14.03 3.65
C ARG A 115 5.11 13.11 3.99
N LEU A 116 5.89 12.67 3.00
CA LEU A 116 7.08 11.83 3.20
C LEU A 116 8.19 12.60 3.93
N GLU A 117 8.31 13.90 3.68
CA GLU A 117 9.24 14.79 4.38
C GLU A 117 8.88 14.94 5.87
N SER A 118 7.59 15.14 6.19
CA SER A 118 7.12 15.23 7.58
C SER A 118 7.38 13.95 8.40
N PHE A 119 7.44 12.79 7.73
CA PHE A 119 7.84 11.52 8.34
C PHE A 119 9.36 11.32 8.38
N GLY A 120 10.16 12.22 7.81
CA GLY A 120 11.63 12.13 7.79
C GLY A 120 12.16 10.93 7.00
N ILE A 121 11.45 10.54 5.91
CA ILE A 121 11.87 9.44 5.02
C ILE A 121 12.09 9.88 3.57
N LEU A 122 11.77 11.13 3.23
CA LEU A 122 11.91 11.65 1.87
C LEU A 122 13.35 11.56 1.35
N GLU A 123 14.34 11.77 2.21
CA GLU A 123 15.75 11.72 1.86
C GLU A 123 16.21 10.36 1.29
N TYR A 124 15.51 9.28 1.62
CA TYR A 124 15.79 7.92 1.14
C TYR A 124 15.06 7.57 -0.16
N ILE A 125 14.12 8.41 -0.60
CA ILE A 125 13.27 8.17 -1.76
C ILE A 125 13.93 8.75 -3.02
N ASP A 126 13.95 7.99 -4.10
CA ASP A 126 14.51 8.40 -5.40
C ASP A 126 13.44 8.85 -6.39
N LEU A 127 12.21 8.32 -6.26
CA LEU A 127 11.10 8.61 -7.17
C LEU A 127 9.76 8.57 -6.44
N ILE A 128 8.89 9.52 -6.74
CA ILE A 128 7.50 9.54 -6.27
C ILE A 128 6.58 9.59 -7.48
N VAL A 129 5.64 8.64 -7.54
CA VAL A 129 4.56 8.58 -8.53
C VAL A 129 3.25 8.44 -7.77
N ALA A 130 2.49 9.52 -7.70
CA ALA A 130 1.25 9.56 -6.93
C ALA A 130 0.06 9.96 -7.79
N SER A 131 -1.10 9.37 -7.50
CA SER A 131 -2.26 9.44 -8.39
C SER A 131 -2.78 10.85 -8.66
N ALA A 132 -2.66 11.76 -7.69
CA ALA A 132 -3.12 13.13 -7.86
C ALA A 132 -2.28 13.92 -8.87
N GLU A 133 -0.97 13.65 -8.90
CA GLU A 133 -0.01 14.31 -9.81
C GLU A 133 -0.04 13.68 -11.21
N GLU A 134 -0.36 12.38 -11.32
CA GLU A 134 -0.31 11.64 -12.58
C GLU A 134 -1.66 11.56 -13.31
N GLY A 135 -2.76 11.92 -12.66
CA GLY A 135 -4.11 11.82 -13.23
C GLY A 135 -4.56 10.37 -13.49
N CYS A 136 -3.85 9.39 -12.94
CA CYS A 136 -4.22 7.97 -12.99
C CYS A 136 -3.89 7.32 -11.65
N ALA A 137 -4.58 6.22 -11.31
CA ALA A 137 -4.51 5.62 -9.98
C ALA A 137 -4.46 4.10 -10.06
N LYS A 138 -3.79 3.45 -9.11
CA LYS A 138 -3.89 1.99 -8.93
C LYS A 138 -5.37 1.59 -8.77
N PRO A 139 -5.86 0.55 -9.41
CA PRO A 139 -5.14 -0.55 -10.07
C PRO A 139 -4.82 -0.37 -11.57
N ASP A 140 -4.99 0.83 -12.15
CA ASP A 140 -4.63 1.07 -13.55
C ASP A 140 -3.14 0.79 -13.76
N SER A 141 -2.78 -0.02 -14.78
CA SER A 141 -1.39 -0.33 -15.13
C SER A 141 -0.57 0.91 -15.44
N LYS A 142 -1.21 1.95 -15.95
CA LYS A 142 -0.58 3.19 -16.38
C LYS A 142 0.27 3.84 -15.28
N ILE A 143 -0.16 3.83 -14.02
CA ILE A 143 0.62 4.44 -12.93
C ILE A 143 1.93 3.67 -12.67
N PHE A 144 1.91 2.34 -12.80
CA PHE A 144 3.11 1.51 -12.68
C PHE A 144 4.03 1.70 -13.88
N GLU A 145 3.49 1.77 -15.09
CA GLU A 145 4.24 2.01 -16.34
C GLU A 145 4.96 3.36 -16.30
N ILE A 146 4.30 4.42 -15.78
CA ILE A 146 4.92 5.73 -15.53
C ILE A 146 6.10 5.59 -14.57
N ALA A 147 5.92 4.85 -13.47
CA ALA A 147 6.98 4.66 -12.48
C ALA A 147 8.18 3.91 -13.07
N LEU A 148 7.95 2.83 -13.80
CA LEU A 148 8.99 2.04 -14.47
C LEU A 148 9.74 2.87 -15.53
N SER A 149 9.01 3.62 -16.34
CA SER A 149 9.58 4.50 -17.35
C SER A 149 10.49 5.57 -16.77
N ARG A 150 10.03 6.28 -15.71
CA ARG A 150 10.83 7.29 -15.02
C ARG A 150 12.03 6.71 -14.28
N ALA A 151 11.89 5.51 -13.75
CA ALA A 151 12.96 4.79 -13.09
C ALA A 151 14.01 4.23 -14.09
N GLY A 152 13.66 4.13 -15.36
CA GLY A 152 14.50 3.51 -16.39
C GLY A 152 14.74 2.02 -16.12
N VAL A 153 13.73 1.29 -15.63
CA VAL A 153 13.85 -0.10 -15.18
C VAL A 153 12.79 -0.99 -15.81
N GLN A 154 13.15 -2.25 -16.07
CA GLN A 154 12.19 -3.26 -16.49
C GLN A 154 11.33 -3.73 -15.30
N ALA A 155 10.10 -4.13 -15.57
CA ALA A 155 9.20 -4.65 -14.54
C ALA A 155 9.82 -5.85 -13.79
N SER A 156 10.51 -6.76 -14.48
CA SER A 156 11.18 -7.93 -13.90
C SER A 156 12.27 -7.60 -12.88
N ASP A 157 12.86 -6.40 -12.99
CA ASP A 157 13.96 -5.92 -12.15
C ASP A 157 13.49 -4.97 -11.04
N SER A 158 12.20 -4.98 -10.79
CA SER A 158 11.54 -4.16 -9.78
C SER A 158 10.59 -4.97 -8.90
N VAL A 159 10.32 -4.44 -7.71
CA VAL A 159 9.37 -5.03 -6.75
C VAL A 159 8.36 -3.98 -6.35
N MET A 160 7.07 -4.31 -6.38
CA MET A 160 6.01 -3.54 -5.71
C MET A 160 5.73 -4.09 -4.34
N ILE A 161 5.74 -3.25 -3.33
CA ILE A 161 5.50 -3.57 -1.93
C ILE A 161 4.28 -2.80 -1.47
N GLY A 162 3.22 -3.49 -1.06
CA GLY A 162 1.95 -2.87 -0.68
C GLY A 162 1.04 -3.78 0.12
N ASP A 163 0.01 -3.20 0.73
CA ASP A 163 -0.95 -3.90 1.59
C ASP A 163 -2.19 -4.40 0.84
N ARG A 164 -2.49 -3.82 -0.33
CA ARG A 164 -3.72 -4.11 -1.06
C ARG A 164 -3.49 -5.06 -2.23
N ILE A 165 -4.13 -6.23 -2.12
CA ILE A 165 -4.06 -7.26 -3.17
C ILE A 165 -4.57 -6.73 -4.52
N ASP A 166 -5.69 -6.00 -4.52
CA ASP A 166 -6.35 -5.51 -5.74
C ASP A 166 -5.67 -4.29 -6.35
N ASN A 167 -5.02 -3.44 -5.56
CA ASN A 167 -4.40 -2.21 -6.03
C ASN A 167 -2.90 -2.35 -6.28
N ASP A 168 -2.18 -3.10 -5.42
CA ASP A 168 -0.73 -3.14 -5.44
C ASP A 168 -0.20 -4.44 -6.06
N ILE A 169 -0.75 -5.58 -5.59
CA ILE A 169 -0.13 -6.89 -5.86
C ILE A 169 -0.54 -7.43 -7.23
N ILE A 170 -1.85 -7.51 -7.49
CA ILE A 170 -2.35 -8.06 -8.75
C ILE A 170 -1.90 -7.23 -9.95
N PRO A 171 -2.16 -5.90 -10.01
CA PRO A 171 -1.80 -5.13 -11.20
C PRO A 171 -0.29 -5.06 -11.44
N ALA A 172 0.52 -4.98 -10.39
CA ALA A 172 1.97 -5.02 -10.54
C ALA A 172 2.47 -6.37 -11.09
N ASN A 173 1.90 -7.49 -10.62
CA ASN A 173 2.20 -8.80 -11.17
C ASN A 173 1.78 -8.96 -12.64
N GLU A 174 0.63 -8.42 -13.02
CA GLU A 174 0.11 -8.49 -14.39
C GLU A 174 1.06 -7.86 -15.41
N ILE A 175 1.77 -6.79 -15.03
CA ILE A 175 2.78 -6.13 -15.87
C ILE A 175 4.19 -6.72 -15.71
N GLY A 176 4.37 -7.74 -14.86
CA GLY A 176 5.63 -8.46 -14.69
C GLY A 176 6.54 -8.03 -13.56
N MET A 177 6.13 -7.10 -12.69
CA MET A 177 6.86 -6.78 -11.47
C MET A 177 6.83 -7.95 -10.48
N LYS A 178 7.87 -8.07 -9.66
CA LYS A 178 7.83 -8.89 -8.45
C LYS A 178 6.97 -8.17 -7.40
N THR A 179 6.39 -8.90 -6.45
CA THR A 179 5.52 -8.28 -5.45
C THR A 179 5.76 -8.82 -4.05
N VAL A 180 5.61 -7.94 -3.07
CA VAL A 180 5.60 -8.27 -1.63
C VAL A 180 4.30 -7.76 -1.03
N TRP A 181 3.49 -8.65 -0.50
CA TRP A 181 2.27 -8.29 0.18
C TRP A 181 2.52 -8.09 1.68
N VAL A 182 2.35 -6.85 2.14
CA VAL A 182 2.48 -6.45 3.54
C VAL A 182 1.13 -6.61 4.24
N LYS A 183 1.07 -7.45 5.26
CA LYS A 183 -0.15 -7.74 6.01
C LYS A 183 -0.26 -6.85 7.25
N GLN A 184 -0.43 -5.56 7.06
CA GLN A 184 -0.60 -4.56 8.11
C GLN A 184 -1.96 -3.87 8.03
N GLY A 185 -2.35 -3.13 9.06
CA GLY A 185 -3.60 -2.41 9.10
C GLY A 185 -4.80 -3.28 8.73
N TYR A 186 -5.71 -2.73 7.94
CA TYR A 186 -6.83 -3.49 7.38
C TYR A 186 -6.46 -4.35 6.18
N GLY A 187 -5.30 -4.12 5.55
CA GLY A 187 -4.75 -4.94 4.46
C GLY A 187 -4.56 -6.42 4.84
N LYS A 188 -4.34 -6.72 6.12
CA LYS A 188 -4.24 -8.09 6.64
C LYS A 188 -5.49 -8.95 6.46
N TYR A 189 -6.65 -8.32 6.28
CA TYR A 189 -7.94 -9.01 6.09
C TYR A 189 -8.29 -9.26 4.62
N TRP A 190 -7.54 -8.69 3.69
CA TRP A 190 -7.75 -8.89 2.26
C TRP A 190 -7.45 -10.33 1.86
N SER A 191 -8.11 -10.81 0.79
CA SER A 191 -8.03 -12.21 0.36
C SER A 191 -7.95 -12.33 -1.16
N PHE A 192 -7.07 -13.20 -1.64
CA PHE A 192 -7.00 -13.56 -3.07
C PHE A 192 -8.26 -14.30 -3.56
N GLN A 193 -8.98 -14.97 -2.66
CA GLN A 193 -10.21 -15.71 -3.03
C GLN A 193 -11.34 -14.81 -3.47
N ALA A 194 -11.36 -13.54 -3.04
CA ALA A 194 -12.35 -12.57 -3.46
C ALA A 194 -12.10 -11.99 -4.87
N THR A 195 -10.96 -12.29 -5.47
CA THR A 195 -10.58 -11.84 -6.82
C THR A 195 -10.53 -13.03 -7.78
N ARG A 196 -11.66 -13.39 -8.38
CA ARG A 196 -11.82 -14.57 -9.25
C ARG A 196 -10.95 -14.64 -10.52
N LYS A 197 -10.10 -13.66 -10.80
CA LYS A 197 -9.27 -13.60 -12.04
C LYS A 197 -7.83 -14.13 -11.89
N VAL A 198 -7.34 -14.48 -10.72
CA VAL A 198 -5.91 -14.70 -10.45
C VAL A 198 -5.44 -16.17 -10.59
N GLU A 199 -6.31 -17.10 -10.93
CA GLU A 199 -5.93 -18.55 -10.91
C GLU A 199 -4.94 -19.00 -11.99
N ARG A 200 -4.57 -18.20 -12.98
CA ARG A 200 -3.79 -18.67 -14.14
C ARG A 200 -2.31 -18.31 -14.19
N ARG A 201 -1.77 -17.46 -13.30
CA ARG A 201 -0.32 -17.15 -13.26
C ARG A 201 0.19 -17.03 -11.82
N ARG A 202 0.36 -18.15 -11.12
CA ARG A 202 1.02 -18.17 -9.81
C ARG A 202 2.53 -17.97 -10.00
N ARG A 203 3.03 -16.74 -9.88
CA ARG A 203 4.41 -16.52 -9.47
C ARG A 203 4.47 -16.58 -7.94
N PRO A 204 5.56 -17.11 -7.33
CA PRO A 204 5.64 -17.21 -5.88
C PRO A 204 5.62 -15.84 -5.23
N PHE A 205 4.75 -15.65 -4.23
CA PHE A 205 4.68 -14.45 -3.42
C PHE A 205 5.58 -14.64 -2.20
N LEU A 206 6.42 -13.63 -1.91
CA LEU A 206 7.05 -13.53 -0.62
C LEU A 206 6.04 -12.96 0.38
N LYS A 207 5.69 -13.72 1.42
CA LYS A 207 4.88 -13.23 2.52
C LYS A 207 5.81 -12.60 3.55
N TRP A 208 5.64 -11.32 3.80
CA TRP A 208 6.26 -10.68 4.95
C TRP A 208 5.24 -10.67 6.08
N THR A 209 5.55 -11.35 7.16
CA THR A 209 4.89 -11.19 8.46
C THR A 209 5.87 -10.50 9.36
N THR A 210 5.50 -9.37 9.98
CA THR A 210 6.27 -8.82 11.08
C THR A 210 6.43 -9.89 12.16
N CYS A 211 7.66 -10.11 12.61
CA CYS A 211 7.93 -11.04 13.72
C CYS A 211 7.14 -10.55 14.95
N PRO A 212 6.36 -11.42 15.62
CA PRO A 212 5.62 -11.02 16.80
C PRO A 212 6.51 -10.70 18.02
N ASP A 213 7.82 -10.97 17.93
CA ASP A 213 8.78 -10.88 19.03
C ASP A 213 9.86 -9.81 18.82
N CYS A 214 9.62 -8.77 17.99
CA CYS A 214 10.52 -7.63 17.84
C CYS A 214 9.84 -6.34 18.26
#